data_91645a447f0d042de5dd4d30051a6400
#
_entry.id   91645a447f0d042de5dd4d30051a6400
#
_cell.length_a   1.000
_cell.length_b   1.000
_cell.length_c   1.000
_cell.angle_alpha   90.00
_cell.angle_beta   90.00
_cell.angle_gamma   90.00
#
_symmetry.space_group_name_H-M   'P 1'
#
loop_
_entity.id
_entity.type
_entity.pdbx_description
1 polymer ?
#
loop_
_entity_poly.entity_id
_entity_poly.type
_entity_poly.pdbx_seq_one_letter_code
_entity_poly.pdbx_strand_id
1 'polypeptide(L)'
;MTHKGFCEGGKKAGCALCAQLLAVADNLVRKSVWVLGGDGWAYDIGYGGLDHVLASGKNIKILVMDTEVYSNTGGQASKATPTGAIAKFAASGKVQAKKNLGLMQMQYKNVYVAYVSMGTNPAATVKAFNEAENYNGPAIIIAYAHCIEQGLLTKTGPAHQKAAVESVHFPLWTYNPTTGKVKLDSADKSDTVSFAKNAVSKELGENRFKQLIKKIGEEKAMAMLEKSEQGFKENYALLKKLSEM
;
A
#
# COMPACT_ATOMS: atom_id res chain seq x y z
N MET A 1 7.76 30.51 25.74
CA MET A 1 8.52 30.87 26.97
C MET A 1 9.98 30.75 26.60
N THR A 2 10.70 31.87 26.58
CA THR A 2 12.09 31.92 26.17
C THR A 2 12.98 31.41 27.30
N HIS A 3 14.02 30.68 26.96
CA HIS A 3 15.04 30.08 27.84
C HIS A 3 15.66 31.03 28.90
N LYS A 4 15.40 32.31 28.81
CA LYS A 4 15.97 33.33 29.72
C LYS A 4 15.39 33.31 31.15
N GLY A 5 14.17 32.86 31.38
CA GLY A 5 13.51 32.92 32.68
C GLY A 5 13.91 31.84 33.69
N PHE A 6 14.52 30.74 33.21
CA PHE A 6 14.85 29.61 34.09
C PHE A 6 16.27 29.61 34.67
N CYS A 7 17.17 30.44 34.13
CA CYS A 7 18.58 30.47 34.52
C CYS A 7 19.04 31.77 35.23
N GLU A 8 18.18 32.73 35.52
CA GLU A 8 18.57 34.00 36.18
C GLU A 8 18.91 33.87 37.67
N GLY A 9 18.67 32.69 38.27
CA GLY A 9 19.01 32.46 39.69
C GLY A 9 20.31 31.69 39.94
N GLY A 10 21.06 31.26 38.91
CA GLY A 10 22.17 30.32 39.08
C GLY A 10 23.49 30.76 38.46
N LYS A 11 24.09 31.83 38.97
CA LYS A 11 25.51 32.06 38.75
C LYS A 11 26.32 31.09 39.59
N LYS A 12 27.08 30.18 38.88
CA LYS A 12 28.15 29.33 39.41
C LYS A 12 27.72 27.95 39.97
N ALA A 13 27.39 27.09 39.14
CA ALA A 13 27.62 25.64 39.08
C ALA A 13 26.60 25.18 38.10
N GLY A 14 26.99 24.40 37.06
CA GLY A 14 26.03 23.98 36.08
C GLY A 14 24.83 23.36 36.76
N CYS A 15 23.66 23.93 36.56
CA CYS A 15 22.43 23.45 37.20
C CYS A 15 22.31 21.96 36.89
N ALA A 16 22.38 21.10 37.90
CA ALA A 16 22.31 19.64 37.71
C ALA A 16 21.08 19.25 36.92
N LEU A 17 19.96 19.96 37.12
CA LEU A 17 18.73 19.78 36.34
C LEU A 17 18.92 20.14 34.86
N CYS A 18 19.65 21.24 34.57
CA CYS A 18 19.97 21.62 33.19
C CYS A 18 20.88 20.62 32.54
N ALA A 19 21.86 20.05 33.23
CA ALA A 19 22.73 19.01 32.72
C ALA A 19 21.94 17.71 32.45
N GLN A 20 21.03 17.32 33.32
CA GLN A 20 20.14 16.20 33.14
C GLN A 20 19.21 16.39 31.93
N LEU A 21 18.63 17.58 31.75
CA LEU A 21 17.79 17.91 30.60
C LEU A 21 18.60 17.88 29.29
N LEU A 22 19.83 18.42 29.28
CA LEU A 22 20.72 18.36 28.14
C LEU A 22 21.11 16.92 27.77
N ALA A 23 21.33 16.08 28.77
CA ALA A 23 21.66 14.65 28.53
C ALA A 23 20.52 13.86 27.85
N VAL A 24 19.28 14.32 27.96
CA VAL A 24 18.10 13.71 27.34
C VAL A 24 17.50 14.59 26.22
N ALA A 25 18.18 15.67 25.84
CA ALA A 25 17.65 16.64 24.86
C ALA A 25 17.28 16.02 23.52
N ASP A 26 18.05 15.01 23.08
CA ASP A 26 17.76 14.27 21.83
C ASP A 26 16.43 13.50 21.88
N ASN A 27 15.88 13.25 23.07
CA ASN A 27 14.57 12.63 23.23
C ASN A 27 13.42 13.64 23.17
N LEU A 28 13.71 14.93 23.23
CA LEU A 28 12.72 16.02 23.11
C LEU A 28 12.40 16.33 21.64
N VAL A 29 13.22 15.85 20.71
CA VAL A 29 12.98 15.98 19.27
C VAL A 29 11.87 15.02 18.88
N ARG A 30 10.87 15.51 18.11
CA ARG A 30 9.84 14.64 17.53
C ARG A 30 10.51 13.54 16.71
N LYS A 31 10.23 12.30 17.06
CA LYS A 31 10.72 11.13 16.33
C LYS A 31 9.62 10.60 15.44
N SER A 32 10.01 10.17 14.24
CA SER A 32 9.16 9.44 13.30
C SER A 32 9.44 7.95 13.41
N VAL A 33 8.38 7.15 13.49
CA VAL A 33 8.48 5.68 13.56
C VAL A 33 7.81 5.10 12.32
N TRP A 34 8.60 4.46 11.48
CA TRP A 34 8.14 3.75 10.29
C TRP A 34 8.35 2.26 10.42
N VAL A 35 7.33 1.50 10.06
CA VAL A 35 7.35 0.04 9.93
C VAL A 35 7.19 -0.30 8.46
N LEU A 36 8.15 -1.05 7.90
CA LEU A 36 8.15 -1.43 6.49
C LEU A 36 7.99 -2.94 6.38
N GLY A 37 7.14 -3.38 5.45
CA GLY A 37 6.95 -4.80 5.20
C GLY A 37 6.24 -5.10 3.88
N GLY A 38 6.23 -6.38 3.50
CA GLY A 38 5.55 -6.87 2.30
C GLY A 38 4.09 -7.23 2.53
N ASP A 39 3.40 -7.56 1.44
CA ASP A 39 1.99 -7.95 1.46
C ASP A 39 1.73 -9.24 2.26
N GLY A 40 2.61 -10.24 2.19
CA GLY A 40 2.46 -11.46 2.98
C GLY A 40 2.41 -11.18 4.48
N TRP A 41 3.23 -10.24 4.97
CA TRP A 41 3.14 -9.77 6.34
C TRP A 41 1.84 -9.01 6.60
N ALA A 42 1.56 -7.98 5.81
CA ALA A 42 0.47 -7.04 6.09
C ALA A 42 -0.93 -7.64 5.87
N TYR A 43 -1.10 -8.49 4.87
CA TYR A 43 -2.39 -9.07 4.52
C TYR A 43 -2.69 -10.40 5.24
N ASP A 44 -1.64 -11.12 5.69
CA ASP A 44 -1.74 -12.49 6.22
C ASP A 44 -1.13 -12.62 7.62
N ILE A 45 0.15 -13.03 7.70
CA ILE A 45 0.75 -13.52 8.95
C ILE A 45 0.93 -12.44 10.02
N GLY A 46 1.10 -11.18 9.65
CA GLY A 46 1.25 -10.05 10.56
C GLY A 46 -0.01 -9.20 10.72
N TYR A 47 -1.11 -9.57 10.03
CA TYR A 47 -2.31 -8.73 10.00
C TYR A 47 -2.87 -8.40 11.38
N GLY A 48 -2.93 -9.35 12.30
CA GLY A 48 -3.45 -9.10 13.64
C GLY A 48 -2.62 -8.06 14.42
N GLY A 49 -1.29 -8.11 14.29
CA GLY A 49 -0.39 -7.11 14.87
C GLY A 49 -0.51 -5.74 14.18
N LEU A 50 -0.61 -5.73 12.85
CA LEU A 50 -0.83 -4.52 12.04
C LEU A 50 -2.13 -3.82 12.45
N ASP A 51 -3.21 -4.58 12.54
CA ASP A 51 -4.53 -4.10 12.92
C ASP A 51 -4.50 -3.47 14.32
N HIS A 52 -3.89 -4.18 15.28
CA HIS A 52 -3.72 -3.67 16.66
C HIS A 52 -2.92 -2.37 16.71
N VAL A 53 -1.83 -2.26 15.97
CA VAL A 53 -1.00 -1.04 15.92
C VAL A 53 -1.80 0.13 15.36
N LEU A 54 -2.54 -0.06 14.28
CA LEU A 54 -3.37 0.99 13.67
C LEU A 54 -4.54 1.38 14.57
N ALA A 55 -5.19 0.40 15.22
CA ALA A 55 -6.25 0.63 16.19
C ALA A 55 -5.78 1.40 17.43
N SER A 56 -4.49 1.30 17.80
CA SER A 56 -3.94 1.95 19.00
C SER A 56 -3.95 3.48 18.96
N GLY A 57 -4.13 4.09 17.80
CA GLY A 57 -4.10 5.55 17.60
C GLY A 57 -2.71 6.17 17.76
N LYS A 58 -1.66 5.37 17.95
CA LYS A 58 -0.29 5.87 18.11
C LYS A 58 0.26 6.44 16.80
N ASN A 59 1.15 7.42 16.92
CA ASN A 59 1.79 8.06 15.76
C ASN A 59 2.86 7.13 15.15
N ILE A 60 2.41 6.09 14.45
CA ILE A 60 3.24 5.10 13.76
C ILE A 60 2.84 5.08 12.29
N LYS A 61 3.85 5.08 11.41
CA LYS A 61 3.69 5.02 9.97
C LYS A 61 4.02 3.63 9.47
N ILE A 62 3.21 3.13 8.55
CA ILE A 62 3.37 1.80 7.99
C ILE A 62 3.48 1.92 6.48
N LEU A 63 4.54 1.33 5.91
CA LEU A 63 4.70 1.16 4.48
C LEU A 63 4.55 -0.31 4.12
N VAL A 64 3.54 -0.63 3.35
CA VAL A 64 3.34 -1.96 2.77
C VAL A 64 3.80 -1.95 1.31
N MET A 65 4.81 -2.74 1.00
CA MET A 65 5.21 -3.01 -0.38
C MET A 65 4.33 -4.14 -0.91
N ASP A 66 3.30 -3.79 -1.67
CA ASP A 66 2.33 -4.72 -2.21
C ASP A 66 2.85 -5.34 -3.52
N THR A 67 3.56 -6.44 -3.38
CA THR A 67 4.08 -7.25 -4.49
C THR A 67 3.08 -8.33 -4.95
N GLU A 68 1.93 -8.44 -4.28
CA GLU A 68 0.86 -9.40 -4.58
C GLU A 68 1.28 -10.87 -4.48
N VAL A 69 2.38 -11.15 -3.78
CA VAL A 69 2.94 -12.50 -3.61
C VAL A 69 3.94 -12.50 -2.46
N TYR A 70 4.11 -13.62 -1.76
CA TYR A 70 5.24 -13.81 -0.85
C TYR A 70 6.54 -13.89 -1.65
N SER A 71 7.22 -12.76 -1.84
CA SER A 71 8.42 -12.68 -2.67
C SER A 71 9.61 -13.39 -2.04
N ASN A 72 9.95 -13.04 -0.79
CA ASN A 72 11.16 -13.51 -0.11
C ASN A 72 11.17 -15.02 0.15
N THR A 73 10.01 -15.64 0.30
CA THR A 73 9.87 -17.07 0.57
C THR A 73 9.67 -17.90 -0.70
N GLY A 74 9.63 -17.27 -1.86
CA GLY A 74 9.64 -17.91 -3.17
C GLY A 74 8.26 -18.15 -3.79
N GLY A 75 7.38 -17.16 -3.78
CA GLY A 75 6.23 -17.12 -4.67
C GLY A 75 4.97 -17.82 -4.15
N GLN A 76 4.69 -17.78 -2.84
CA GLN A 76 3.41 -18.26 -2.30
C GLN A 76 2.30 -17.22 -2.50
N ALA A 77 1.07 -17.69 -2.66
CA ALA A 77 -0.09 -16.81 -2.70
C ALA A 77 -0.33 -16.13 -1.36
N SER A 78 -0.55 -14.81 -1.39
CA SER A 78 -1.04 -14.03 -0.24
C SER A 78 -2.50 -13.63 -0.43
N LYS A 79 -3.11 -12.99 0.56
CA LYS A 79 -4.44 -12.37 0.39
C LYS A 79 -4.41 -11.14 -0.53
N ALA A 80 -3.20 -10.61 -0.83
CA ALA A 80 -3.02 -9.57 -1.85
C ALA A 80 -2.96 -10.11 -3.27
N THR A 81 -2.69 -11.41 -3.46
CA THR A 81 -2.60 -12.03 -4.78
C THR A 81 -3.95 -11.94 -5.50
N PRO A 82 -4.00 -11.45 -6.75
CA PRO A 82 -5.26 -11.32 -7.49
C PRO A 82 -5.81 -12.67 -7.94
N THR A 83 -7.11 -12.70 -8.22
CA THR A 83 -7.80 -13.86 -8.79
C THR A 83 -7.16 -14.25 -10.11
N GLY A 84 -7.00 -15.56 -10.36
CA GLY A 84 -6.38 -16.10 -11.55
C GLY A 84 -4.86 -16.23 -11.50
N ALA A 85 -4.17 -15.56 -10.57
CA ALA A 85 -2.73 -15.69 -10.46
C ALA A 85 -2.33 -17.09 -9.96
N ILE A 86 -1.45 -17.77 -10.71
CA ILE A 86 -0.79 -18.99 -10.24
C ILE A 86 0.33 -18.61 -9.28
N ALA A 87 0.34 -19.26 -8.14
CA ALA A 87 1.38 -19.15 -7.12
C ALA A 87 1.49 -20.47 -6.37
N LYS A 88 2.52 -20.63 -5.52
CA LYS A 88 2.54 -21.75 -4.57
C LYS A 88 1.30 -21.65 -3.68
N PHE A 89 0.65 -22.76 -3.41
CA PHE A 89 -0.67 -22.92 -2.75
C PHE A 89 -1.87 -22.43 -3.59
N ALA A 90 -1.64 -22.00 -4.85
CA ALA A 90 -2.69 -21.65 -5.80
C ALA A 90 -2.34 -22.18 -7.21
N ALA A 91 -2.11 -23.49 -7.32
CA ALA A 91 -1.59 -24.15 -8.52
C ALA A 91 -2.52 -24.10 -9.75
N SER A 92 -3.83 -23.90 -9.55
CA SER A 92 -4.84 -23.75 -10.61
C SER A 92 -5.37 -22.33 -10.73
N GLY A 93 -4.61 -21.34 -10.19
CA GLY A 93 -5.01 -19.95 -10.06
C GLY A 93 -5.79 -19.69 -8.78
N LYS A 94 -5.51 -18.56 -8.15
CA LYS A 94 -6.21 -18.14 -6.94
C LYS A 94 -7.69 -17.84 -7.28
N VAL A 95 -8.61 -18.36 -6.52
CA VAL A 95 -10.05 -18.19 -6.73
C VAL A 95 -10.59 -16.95 -6.03
N GLN A 96 -10.06 -16.66 -4.82
CA GLN A 96 -10.54 -15.57 -3.97
C GLN A 96 -10.01 -14.22 -4.48
N ALA A 97 -10.84 -13.18 -4.36
CA ALA A 97 -10.45 -11.81 -4.64
C ALA A 97 -9.35 -11.30 -3.69
N LYS A 98 -8.65 -10.25 -4.13
CA LYS A 98 -7.68 -9.54 -3.30
C LYS A 98 -8.39 -8.88 -2.11
N LYS A 99 -7.82 -9.06 -0.91
CA LYS A 99 -8.26 -8.37 0.31
C LYS A 99 -8.07 -6.86 0.15
N ASN A 100 -9.07 -6.07 0.44
CA ASN A 100 -8.95 -4.61 0.42
C ASN A 100 -8.46 -4.10 1.78
N LEU A 101 -7.14 -4.13 1.98
CA LEU A 101 -6.53 -3.76 3.25
C LEU A 101 -6.81 -2.31 3.63
N GLY A 102 -6.73 -1.37 2.68
CA GLY A 102 -6.92 0.05 2.96
C GLY A 102 -8.35 0.40 3.37
N LEU A 103 -9.37 -0.14 2.70
CA LEU A 103 -10.75 0.07 3.11
C LEU A 103 -11.05 -0.51 4.49
N MET A 104 -10.42 -1.64 4.86
CA MET A 104 -10.55 -2.20 6.21
C MET A 104 -9.97 -1.24 7.25
N GLN A 105 -8.79 -0.67 7.01
CA GLN A 105 -8.14 0.24 7.96
C GLN A 105 -8.83 1.62 8.02
N MET A 106 -9.46 2.06 6.94
CA MET A 106 -10.25 3.29 6.90
C MET A 106 -11.43 3.25 7.90
N GLN A 107 -11.93 2.04 8.27
CA GLN A 107 -13.02 1.90 9.24
C GLN A 107 -12.68 2.45 10.63
N TYR A 108 -11.42 2.53 11.00
CA TYR A 108 -10.99 3.17 12.25
C TYR A 108 -11.18 4.68 12.26
N LYS A 109 -11.41 5.32 11.11
CA LYS A 109 -11.66 6.74 10.90
C LYS A 109 -10.52 7.68 11.32
N ASN A 110 -9.56 7.23 12.12
CA ASN A 110 -8.37 7.95 12.56
C ASN A 110 -7.08 7.45 11.91
N VAL A 111 -7.15 6.54 10.95
CA VAL A 111 -6.00 6.03 10.19
C VAL A 111 -5.91 6.75 8.86
N TYR A 112 -4.78 7.42 8.59
CA TYR A 112 -4.47 7.90 7.24
C TYR A 112 -4.17 6.72 6.33
N VAL A 113 -4.82 6.66 5.18
CA VAL A 113 -4.64 5.56 4.22
C VAL A 113 -4.26 6.13 2.86
N ALA A 114 -3.23 5.58 2.21
CA ALA A 114 -2.86 5.93 0.84
C ALA A 114 -2.49 4.71 0.01
N TYR A 115 -2.98 4.64 -1.22
CA TYR A 115 -2.54 3.73 -2.27
C TYR A 115 -1.72 4.50 -3.28
N VAL A 116 -0.48 4.09 -3.47
CA VAL A 116 0.50 4.81 -4.28
C VAL A 116 1.22 3.90 -5.28
N SER A 117 1.71 4.49 -6.36
CA SER A 117 2.56 3.82 -7.36
C SER A 117 3.62 4.79 -7.85
N MET A 118 4.86 4.56 -7.44
CA MET A 118 6.01 5.40 -7.81
C MET A 118 6.22 5.44 -9.32
N GLY A 119 6.06 4.30 -10.01
CA GLY A 119 6.24 4.20 -11.47
C GLY A 119 5.14 4.88 -12.29
N THR A 120 4.00 5.24 -11.67
CA THR A 120 2.88 5.89 -12.36
C THR A 120 2.76 7.36 -11.98
N ASN A 121 2.81 7.66 -10.68
CA ASN A 121 2.64 9.02 -10.17
C ASN A 121 3.61 9.30 -9.01
N PRO A 122 4.88 9.64 -9.31
CA PRO A 122 5.88 9.95 -8.29
C PRO A 122 5.47 11.13 -7.40
N ALA A 123 4.85 12.15 -7.97
CA ALA A 123 4.43 13.34 -7.22
C ALA A 123 3.36 13.03 -6.17
N ALA A 124 2.33 12.25 -6.55
CA ALA A 124 1.32 11.79 -5.60
C ALA A 124 1.91 10.87 -4.53
N THR A 125 2.90 10.04 -4.90
CA THR A 125 3.61 9.19 -3.94
C THR A 125 4.35 10.02 -2.89
N VAL A 126 5.18 10.98 -3.30
CA VAL A 126 5.89 11.88 -2.38
C VAL A 126 4.91 12.66 -1.50
N LYS A 127 3.83 13.15 -2.09
CA LYS A 127 2.76 13.84 -1.35
C LYS A 127 2.16 12.96 -0.24
N ALA A 128 1.83 11.71 -0.56
CA ALA A 128 1.26 10.77 0.42
C ALA A 128 2.22 10.49 1.59
N PHE A 129 3.52 10.36 1.33
CA PHE A 129 4.52 10.22 2.38
C PHE A 129 4.61 11.47 3.26
N ASN A 130 4.62 12.67 2.67
CA ASN A 130 4.63 13.92 3.43
C ASN A 130 3.36 14.09 4.27
N GLU A 131 2.19 13.77 3.73
CA GLU A 131 0.93 13.82 4.46
C GLU A 131 0.91 12.83 5.62
N ALA A 132 1.35 11.59 5.39
CA ALA A 132 1.47 10.56 6.43
C ALA A 132 2.44 10.99 7.54
N GLU A 133 3.60 11.55 7.20
CA GLU A 133 4.59 12.02 8.16
C GLU A 133 4.06 13.17 9.02
N ASN A 134 3.34 14.11 8.42
CA ASN A 134 2.79 15.26 9.12
C ASN A 134 1.52 14.93 9.92
N TYR A 135 0.83 13.86 9.61
CA TYR A 135 -0.35 13.43 10.35
C TYR A 135 0.05 12.91 11.74
N ASN A 136 -0.53 13.47 12.80
CA ASN A 136 -0.25 13.04 14.18
C ASN A 136 -1.15 11.88 14.60
N GLY A 137 -0.99 10.74 13.98
CA GLY A 137 -1.76 9.53 14.21
C GLY A 137 -1.22 8.37 13.37
N PRO A 138 -1.87 7.21 13.42
CA PRO A 138 -1.47 6.06 12.63
C PRO A 138 -1.70 6.31 11.13
N ALA A 139 -0.74 5.89 10.30
CA ALA A 139 -0.84 5.98 8.86
C ALA A 139 -0.39 4.68 8.20
N ILE A 140 -1.06 4.30 7.11
CA ILE A 140 -0.67 3.19 6.26
C ILE A 140 -0.59 3.64 4.81
N ILE A 141 0.56 3.41 4.19
CA ILE A 141 0.78 3.59 2.75
C ILE A 141 0.93 2.21 2.14
N ILE A 142 0.11 1.91 1.15
CA ILE A 142 0.16 0.67 0.38
C ILE A 142 0.70 1.02 -0.99
N ALA A 143 1.94 0.61 -1.25
CA ALA A 143 2.66 0.93 -2.47
C ALA A 143 2.67 -0.27 -3.42
N TYR A 144 2.12 -0.12 -4.61
CA TYR A 144 2.23 -1.15 -5.64
C TYR A 144 3.70 -1.37 -6.03
N ALA A 145 4.17 -2.58 -5.87
CA ALA A 145 5.54 -2.96 -6.16
C ALA A 145 5.55 -4.12 -7.15
N HIS A 146 6.01 -3.89 -8.38
CA HIS A 146 6.26 -4.97 -9.33
C HIS A 146 7.37 -5.88 -8.82
N CYS A 147 7.24 -7.19 -9.04
CA CYS A 147 8.14 -8.19 -8.50
C CYS A 147 8.46 -9.27 -9.53
N ILE A 148 9.70 -9.76 -9.54
CA ILE A 148 10.13 -10.87 -10.40
C ILE A 148 9.33 -12.15 -10.16
N GLU A 149 8.82 -12.37 -8.95
CA GLU A 149 7.97 -13.51 -8.61
C GLU A 149 6.59 -13.46 -9.30
N GLN A 150 6.18 -12.30 -9.83
CA GLN A 150 5.03 -12.20 -10.73
C GLN A 150 5.36 -12.76 -12.12
N GLY A 151 6.65 -12.96 -12.40
CA GLY A 151 7.15 -13.46 -13.69
C GLY A 151 7.12 -12.44 -14.81
N LEU A 152 7.34 -11.17 -14.46
CA LEU A 152 7.50 -10.06 -15.39
C LEU A 152 8.98 -9.80 -15.72
N LEU A 153 9.22 -9.05 -16.77
CA LEU A 153 10.55 -8.54 -17.09
C LEU A 153 10.80 -7.26 -16.29
N THR A 154 11.86 -7.23 -15.50
CA THR A 154 12.18 -6.08 -14.60
C THR A 154 12.25 -4.74 -15.35
N LYS A 155 12.76 -4.75 -16.61
CA LYS A 155 12.83 -3.56 -17.45
C LYS A 155 11.48 -2.93 -17.79
N THR A 156 10.38 -3.71 -17.70
CA THR A 156 9.02 -3.24 -17.96
C THR A 156 8.28 -2.83 -16.70
N GLY A 157 8.94 -2.82 -15.54
CA GLY A 157 8.35 -2.52 -14.25
C GLY A 157 7.53 -1.22 -14.19
N PRO A 158 8.04 -0.08 -14.65
CA PRO A 158 7.24 1.16 -14.69
C PRO A 158 5.99 1.05 -15.58
N ALA A 159 6.09 0.36 -16.72
CA ALA A 159 4.95 0.13 -17.61
C ALA A 159 3.90 -0.79 -16.96
N HIS A 160 4.33 -1.81 -16.20
CA HIS A 160 3.44 -2.63 -15.40
C HIS A 160 2.70 -1.83 -14.35
N GLN A 161 3.40 -0.98 -13.60
CA GLN A 161 2.78 -0.11 -12.60
C GLN A 161 1.73 0.80 -13.24
N LYS A 162 2.05 1.39 -14.39
CA LYS A 162 1.14 2.24 -15.15
C LYS A 162 -0.10 1.46 -15.61
N ALA A 163 0.09 0.30 -16.21
CA ALA A 163 -1.00 -0.57 -16.66
C ALA A 163 -1.91 -1.01 -15.51
N ALA A 164 -1.34 -1.36 -14.34
CA ALA A 164 -2.12 -1.72 -13.17
C ALA A 164 -2.99 -0.57 -12.66
N VAL A 165 -2.50 0.66 -12.70
CA VAL A 165 -3.28 1.84 -12.30
C VAL A 165 -4.34 2.18 -13.34
N GLU A 166 -3.99 2.21 -14.62
CA GLU A 166 -4.90 2.60 -15.70
C GLU A 166 -6.03 1.57 -15.93
N SER A 167 -5.79 0.28 -15.66
CA SER A 167 -6.81 -0.78 -15.71
C SER A 167 -7.64 -0.90 -14.42
N VAL A 168 -7.50 0.04 -13.50
CA VAL A 168 -8.09 0.05 -12.15
C VAL A 168 -7.84 -1.19 -11.31
N HIS A 169 -6.85 -2.01 -11.71
CA HIS A 169 -6.36 -3.12 -10.89
C HIS A 169 -5.79 -2.61 -9.55
N PHE A 170 -5.05 -1.50 -9.60
CA PHE A 170 -4.50 -0.83 -8.42
C PHE A 170 -4.80 0.67 -8.47
N PRO A 171 -6.03 1.10 -8.15
CA PRO A 171 -6.41 2.51 -8.16
C PRO A 171 -5.62 3.28 -7.08
N LEU A 172 -5.18 4.49 -7.43
CA LEU A 172 -4.51 5.39 -6.48
C LEU A 172 -5.55 6.25 -5.78
N TRP A 173 -5.50 6.27 -4.46
CA TRP A 173 -6.42 7.04 -3.63
C TRP A 173 -5.85 7.31 -2.24
N THR A 174 -6.38 8.33 -1.58
CA THR A 174 -6.03 8.68 -0.22
C THR A 174 -7.29 8.88 0.63
N TYR A 175 -7.23 8.47 1.89
CA TYR A 175 -8.17 8.87 2.92
C TYR A 175 -7.44 9.68 3.97
N ASN A 176 -7.87 10.91 4.19
CA ASN A 176 -7.30 11.78 5.21
C ASN A 176 -8.27 11.91 6.39
N PRO A 177 -7.93 11.39 7.57
CA PRO A 177 -8.79 11.44 8.76
C PRO A 177 -9.11 12.87 9.23
N THR A 178 -8.23 13.84 8.96
CA THR A 178 -8.44 15.24 9.34
C THR A 178 -9.62 15.87 8.61
N THR A 179 -9.83 15.46 7.35
CA THR A 179 -10.94 15.95 6.52
C THR A 179 -12.11 14.98 6.45
N GLY A 180 -11.88 13.72 6.84
CA GLY A 180 -12.84 12.64 6.67
C GLY A 180 -13.13 12.23 5.21
N LYS A 181 -12.31 12.72 4.26
CA LYS A 181 -12.56 12.56 2.82
C LYS A 181 -11.66 11.53 2.17
N VAL A 182 -12.24 10.80 1.23
CA VAL A 182 -11.53 10.01 0.24
C VAL A 182 -11.25 10.87 -0.99
N LYS A 183 -10.04 10.77 -1.53
CA LYS A 183 -9.65 11.41 -2.78
C LYS A 183 -9.11 10.36 -3.74
N LEU A 184 -9.62 10.32 -4.96
CA LEU A 184 -9.04 9.55 -6.05
C LEU A 184 -7.88 10.32 -6.68
N ASP A 185 -6.73 9.64 -6.82
CA ASP A 185 -5.50 10.18 -7.40
C ASP A 185 -5.17 9.53 -8.78
N SER A 186 -6.03 8.62 -9.26
CA SER A 186 -5.96 8.03 -10.60
C SER A 186 -7.31 8.04 -11.30
N ALA A 187 -7.29 8.22 -12.62
CA ALA A 187 -8.47 8.10 -13.47
C ALA A 187 -8.71 6.64 -13.86
N ASP A 188 -9.97 6.30 -14.12
CA ASP A 188 -10.36 5.05 -14.75
C ASP A 188 -10.09 5.10 -16.26
N LYS A 189 -9.29 4.16 -16.75
CA LYS A 189 -9.07 3.93 -18.18
C LYS A 189 -9.36 2.47 -18.56
N SER A 190 -10.10 1.76 -17.73
CA SER A 190 -10.35 0.32 -17.92
C SER A 190 -11.15 -0.02 -19.19
N ASP A 191 -11.79 0.98 -19.81
CA ASP A 191 -12.44 0.81 -21.12
C ASP A 191 -11.42 0.65 -22.26
N THR A 192 -10.22 1.20 -22.12
CA THR A 192 -9.15 1.14 -23.11
C THR A 192 -7.96 0.28 -22.66
N VAL A 193 -7.75 0.12 -21.37
CA VAL A 193 -6.66 -0.63 -20.76
C VAL A 193 -7.22 -1.80 -19.98
N SER A 194 -7.39 -2.94 -20.62
CA SER A 194 -7.91 -4.15 -19.97
C SER A 194 -6.82 -4.84 -19.15
N PHE A 195 -7.13 -5.14 -17.89
CA PHE A 195 -6.28 -5.99 -17.04
C PHE A 195 -6.13 -7.39 -17.62
N ALA A 196 -7.24 -8.04 -18.01
CA ALA A 196 -7.24 -9.41 -18.49
C ALA A 196 -6.35 -9.59 -19.73
N LYS A 197 -6.43 -8.66 -20.71
CA LYS A 197 -5.60 -8.68 -21.91
C LYS A 197 -4.13 -8.40 -21.58
N ASN A 198 -3.83 -7.42 -20.73
CA ASN A 198 -2.46 -7.09 -20.34
C ASN A 198 -1.78 -8.21 -19.58
N ALA A 199 -2.49 -8.88 -18.67
CA ALA A 199 -2.00 -9.96 -17.84
C ALA A 199 -1.35 -11.12 -18.64
N VAL A 200 -1.79 -11.34 -19.87
CA VAL A 200 -1.31 -12.42 -20.75
C VAL A 200 -0.58 -11.93 -22.00
N SER A 201 -0.45 -10.62 -22.19
CA SER A 201 0.15 -10.01 -23.38
C SER A 201 1.64 -10.39 -23.55
N LYS A 202 2.19 -10.15 -24.74
CA LYS A 202 3.62 -10.38 -25.00
C LYS A 202 4.50 -9.39 -24.23
N GLU A 203 4.07 -8.13 -24.12
CA GLU A 203 4.87 -7.03 -23.58
C GLU A 203 4.74 -6.90 -22.07
N LEU A 204 3.50 -6.91 -21.56
CA LEU A 204 3.18 -6.70 -20.14
C LEU A 204 2.71 -7.97 -19.44
N GLY A 205 2.64 -9.11 -20.15
CA GLY A 205 2.11 -10.33 -19.55
C GLY A 205 3.02 -10.92 -18.48
N GLU A 206 2.40 -11.28 -17.38
CA GLU A 206 3.06 -11.91 -16.24
C GLU A 206 3.00 -13.43 -16.36
N ASN A 207 4.09 -14.12 -16.02
CA ASN A 207 4.15 -15.56 -16.14
C ASN A 207 3.09 -16.28 -15.30
N ARG A 208 2.72 -15.71 -14.14
CA ARG A 208 1.67 -16.25 -13.25
C ARG A 208 0.30 -16.39 -13.96
N PHE A 209 -0.01 -15.52 -14.92
CA PHE A 209 -1.25 -15.60 -15.70
C PHE A 209 -1.08 -16.39 -16.99
N LYS A 210 0.10 -16.31 -17.64
CA LYS A 210 0.40 -17.14 -18.81
C LYS A 210 0.40 -18.63 -18.48
N GLN A 211 0.85 -18.99 -17.28
CA GLN A 211 0.77 -20.37 -16.80
C GLN A 211 -0.66 -20.83 -16.52
N LEU A 212 -1.57 -19.90 -16.14
CA LEU A 212 -2.97 -20.22 -15.96
C LEU A 212 -3.57 -20.76 -17.27
N ILE A 213 -3.32 -20.07 -18.39
CA ILE A 213 -3.76 -20.53 -19.73
C ILE A 213 -3.28 -21.95 -20.02
N LYS A 214 -2.00 -22.23 -19.75
CA LYS A 214 -1.42 -23.57 -19.98
C LYS A 214 -2.06 -24.65 -19.10
N LYS A 215 -2.53 -24.29 -17.90
CA LYS A 215 -3.07 -25.24 -16.92
C LYS A 215 -4.55 -25.57 -17.11
N ILE A 216 -5.38 -24.56 -17.38
CA ILE A 216 -6.84 -24.72 -17.40
C ILE A 216 -7.47 -24.43 -18.78
N GLY A 217 -6.65 -24.08 -19.78
CA GLY A 217 -7.09 -23.68 -21.12
C GLY A 217 -7.41 -22.19 -21.21
N GLU A 218 -7.35 -21.66 -22.44
CA GLU A 218 -7.47 -20.22 -22.69
C GLU A 218 -8.84 -19.67 -22.31
N GLU A 219 -9.91 -20.34 -22.73
CA GLU A 219 -11.30 -19.90 -22.45
C GLU A 219 -11.55 -19.74 -20.94
N LYS A 220 -11.25 -20.77 -20.14
CA LYS A 220 -11.45 -20.74 -18.70
C LYS A 220 -10.54 -19.74 -18.02
N ALA A 221 -9.30 -19.61 -18.48
CA ALA A 221 -8.34 -18.65 -17.95
C ALA A 221 -8.80 -17.22 -18.19
N MET A 222 -9.22 -16.90 -19.42
CA MET A 222 -9.72 -15.57 -19.76
C MET A 222 -10.99 -15.23 -18.99
N ALA A 223 -11.95 -16.14 -18.87
CA ALA A 223 -13.15 -15.92 -18.07
C ALA A 223 -12.81 -15.63 -16.59
N MET A 224 -11.78 -16.26 -16.04
CA MET A 224 -11.31 -16.01 -14.68
C MET A 224 -10.63 -14.63 -14.54
N LEU A 225 -9.85 -14.20 -15.52
CA LEU A 225 -9.20 -12.89 -15.54
C LEU A 225 -10.21 -11.76 -15.77
N GLU A 226 -11.19 -11.95 -16.63
CA GLU A 226 -12.29 -11.00 -16.86
C GLU A 226 -13.15 -10.81 -15.59
N LYS A 227 -13.41 -11.90 -14.87
CA LYS A 227 -14.06 -11.82 -13.56
C LYS A 227 -13.24 -11.02 -12.56
N SER A 228 -11.92 -11.18 -12.58
CA SER A 228 -11.01 -10.37 -11.74
C SER A 228 -11.07 -8.88 -12.12
N GLU A 229 -11.02 -8.59 -13.43
CA GLU A 229 -11.15 -7.23 -13.98
C GLU A 229 -12.46 -6.58 -13.55
N GLN A 230 -13.57 -7.31 -13.64
CA GLN A 230 -14.88 -6.82 -13.19
C GLN A 230 -14.86 -6.45 -11.69
N GLY A 231 -14.24 -7.27 -10.84
CA GLY A 231 -14.08 -6.96 -9.41
C GLY A 231 -13.24 -5.69 -9.16
N PHE A 232 -12.24 -5.42 -10.00
CA PHE A 232 -11.46 -4.17 -9.91
C PHE A 232 -12.28 -2.94 -10.29
N LYS A 233 -13.11 -3.04 -11.34
CA LYS A 233 -14.04 -1.97 -11.75
C LYS A 233 -15.08 -1.67 -10.66
N GLU A 234 -15.62 -2.70 -10.02
CA GLU A 234 -16.54 -2.56 -8.90
C GLU A 234 -15.88 -1.87 -7.70
N ASN A 235 -14.64 -2.27 -7.36
CA ASN A 235 -13.87 -1.60 -6.31
C ASN A 235 -13.60 -0.12 -6.64
N TYR A 236 -13.23 0.19 -7.88
CA TYR A 236 -13.04 1.57 -8.31
C TYR A 236 -14.33 2.39 -8.23
N ALA A 237 -15.45 1.82 -8.67
CA ALA A 237 -16.76 2.47 -8.57
C ALA A 237 -17.17 2.76 -7.11
N LEU A 238 -16.85 1.85 -6.17
CA LEU A 238 -17.02 2.09 -4.74
C LEU A 238 -16.17 3.25 -4.25
N LEU A 239 -14.87 3.27 -4.59
CA LEU A 239 -13.95 4.36 -4.21
C LEU A 239 -14.41 5.71 -4.79
N LYS A 240 -14.93 5.72 -6.01
CA LYS A 240 -15.50 6.92 -6.64
C LYS A 240 -16.68 7.45 -5.84
N LYS A 241 -17.64 6.59 -5.47
CA LYS A 241 -18.77 6.99 -4.61
C LYS A 241 -18.31 7.55 -3.27
N LEU A 242 -17.30 6.90 -2.64
CA LEU A 242 -16.73 7.40 -1.37
C LEU A 242 -16.02 8.75 -1.53
N SER A 243 -15.47 9.05 -2.70
CA SER A 243 -14.82 10.34 -2.97
C SER A 243 -15.81 11.49 -3.25
N GLU A 244 -17.06 11.18 -3.57
CA GLU A 244 -18.14 12.13 -3.85
C GLU A 244 -18.95 12.47 -2.58
N MET A 245 -18.71 11.74 -1.47
CA MET A 245 -19.34 11.98 -0.15
C MET A 245 -18.54 13.02 0.65
#